data_440abb9393dea7880fe6b693d53e5cb5
#
_entry.id   440abb9393dea7880fe6b693d53e5cb5
#
_cell.length_a   1.000
_cell.length_b   1.000
_cell.length_c   1.000
_cell.angle_alpha   90.00
_cell.angle_beta   90.00
_cell.angle_gamma   90.00
#
_symmetry.space_group_name_H-M   'P 1'
#
loop_
_entity.id
_entity.type
_entity.pdbx_description
1 polymer ?
#
loop_
_entity_poly.entity_id
_entity_poly.type
_entity_poly.pdbx_seq_one_letter_code
_entity_poly.pdbx_strand_id
1 'polypeptide(L)'
;MDFQIRITEAALADFEEILAYSWANFPATAERFGNAILNHVDLLRSFPYIGNPVDGRLGVRLLVHTPILIYYRVIEAPNVVEVLHFWHGSRHTPGF
;
A
#
# COMPACT_ATOMS: atom_id res chain seq x y z
N MET A 1 15.69 -14.28 -2.92
CA MET A 1 14.98 -14.11 -4.20
C MET A 1 13.87 -13.10 -4.02
N ASP A 2 13.80 -12.12 -4.91
CA ASP A 2 12.85 -11.03 -4.74
C ASP A 2 11.46 -11.41 -5.24
N PHE A 3 10.46 -10.85 -4.57
CA PHE A 3 9.07 -10.95 -4.98
C PHE A 3 8.75 -9.87 -6.01
N GLN A 4 7.79 -10.13 -6.88
CA GLN A 4 7.25 -9.12 -7.76
C GLN A 4 6.14 -8.37 -7.04
N ILE A 5 6.01 -7.07 -7.30
CA ILE A 5 4.93 -6.26 -6.76
C ILE A 5 3.83 -6.17 -7.81
N ARG A 6 2.61 -6.50 -7.41
CA ARG A 6 1.42 -6.35 -8.24
C ARG A 6 0.44 -5.43 -7.51
N ILE A 7 0.08 -4.33 -8.16
CA ILE A 7 -0.87 -3.37 -7.59
C ILE A 7 -2.23 -3.66 -8.23
N THR A 8 -3.22 -4.02 -7.42
CA THR A 8 -4.58 -4.29 -7.93
C THR A 8 -5.22 -3.03 -8.50
N GLU A 9 -6.26 -3.21 -9.31
CA GLU A 9 -7.02 -2.07 -9.83
C GLU A 9 -7.58 -1.21 -8.70
N ALA A 10 -8.08 -1.84 -7.64
CA ALA A 10 -8.61 -1.12 -6.48
C ALA A 10 -7.53 -0.30 -5.79
N ALA A 11 -6.35 -0.90 -5.60
CA ALA A 11 -5.23 -0.18 -4.97
C ALA A 11 -4.74 0.97 -5.86
N LEU A 12 -4.71 0.77 -7.17
CA LEU A 12 -4.30 1.83 -8.09
C LEU A 12 -5.29 3.00 -8.04
N ALA A 13 -6.59 2.71 -8.01
CA ALA A 13 -7.61 3.75 -7.89
C ALA A 13 -7.47 4.51 -6.56
N ASP A 14 -7.21 3.79 -5.46
CA ASP A 14 -6.95 4.40 -4.15
C ASP A 14 -5.75 5.35 -4.22
N PHE A 15 -4.68 4.90 -4.84
CA PHE A 15 -3.44 5.68 -4.93
C PHE A 15 -3.65 6.95 -5.77
N GLU A 16 -4.34 6.82 -6.89
CA GLU A 16 -4.67 7.96 -7.74
C GLU A 16 -5.51 9.01 -7.00
N GLU A 17 -6.46 8.56 -6.19
CA GLU A 17 -7.28 9.45 -5.38
C GLU A 17 -6.45 10.17 -4.31
N ILE A 18 -5.55 9.44 -3.64
CA ILE A 18 -4.62 10.02 -2.65
C ILE A 18 -3.73 11.08 -3.31
N LEU A 19 -3.19 10.79 -4.49
CA LEU A 19 -2.35 11.74 -5.22
C LEU A 19 -3.13 12.97 -5.67
N ALA A 20 -4.35 12.77 -6.17
CA ALA A 20 -5.19 13.89 -6.61
C ALA A 20 -5.48 14.84 -5.45
N TYR A 21 -5.80 14.30 -4.29
CA TYR A 21 -6.00 15.10 -3.07
C TYR A 21 -4.71 15.84 -2.69
N SER A 22 -3.58 15.17 -2.74
CA SER A 22 -2.29 15.75 -2.37
C SER A 22 -1.91 16.89 -3.31
N TRP A 23 -2.11 16.72 -4.63
CA TRP A 23 -1.84 17.77 -5.60
C TRP A 23 -2.75 18.98 -5.42
N ALA A 24 -4.02 18.74 -5.08
CA ALA A 24 -4.98 19.82 -4.87
C ALA A 24 -4.70 20.64 -3.60
N ASN A 25 -4.20 19.98 -2.55
CA ASN A 25 -4.08 20.60 -1.23
C ASN A 25 -2.63 20.87 -0.79
N PHE A 26 -1.67 20.10 -1.30
CA PHE A 26 -0.26 20.18 -0.89
C PHE A 26 0.67 20.02 -2.10
N PRO A 27 0.52 20.90 -3.13
CA PRO A 27 1.23 20.67 -4.40
C PRO A 27 2.75 20.66 -4.26
N ALA A 28 3.31 21.40 -3.31
CA ALA A 28 4.75 21.48 -3.15
C ALA A 28 5.38 20.16 -2.71
N THR A 29 4.62 19.27 -2.08
CA THR A 29 5.12 18.00 -1.54
C THR A 29 4.47 16.77 -2.13
N ALA A 30 3.48 16.94 -3.02
CA ALA A 30 2.69 15.84 -3.55
C ALA A 30 3.53 14.78 -4.27
N GLU A 31 4.47 15.20 -5.13
CA GLU A 31 5.33 14.27 -5.86
C GLU A 31 6.22 13.47 -4.90
N ARG A 32 6.85 14.15 -3.94
CA ARG A 32 7.69 13.51 -2.95
C ARG A 32 6.91 12.52 -2.10
N PHE A 33 5.69 12.89 -1.72
CA PHE A 33 4.81 12.04 -0.94
C PHE A 33 4.46 10.75 -1.70
N GLY A 34 4.05 10.89 -2.96
CA GLY A 34 3.73 9.74 -3.80
C GLY A 34 4.93 8.81 -4.00
N ASN A 35 6.10 9.38 -4.28
CA ASN A 35 7.32 8.60 -4.46
C ASN A 35 7.73 7.88 -3.18
N ALA A 36 7.56 8.52 -2.02
CA ALA A 36 7.88 7.90 -0.74
C ALA A 36 7.00 6.68 -0.45
N ILE A 37 5.71 6.76 -0.77
CA ILE A 37 4.80 5.63 -0.63
C ILE A 37 5.25 4.47 -1.52
N LEU A 38 5.54 4.75 -2.79
CA LEU A 38 5.97 3.71 -3.73
C LEU A 38 7.32 3.09 -3.33
N ASN A 39 8.25 3.89 -2.83
CA ASN A 39 9.53 3.38 -2.33
C ASN A 39 9.32 2.46 -1.14
N HIS A 40 8.36 2.79 -0.27
CA HIS A 40 8.05 1.95 0.88
C HIS A 40 7.43 0.62 0.44
N VAL A 41 6.52 0.65 -0.53
CA VAL A 41 5.96 -0.57 -1.14
C VAL A 41 7.07 -1.42 -1.75
N ASP A 42 8.06 -0.79 -2.38
CA ASP A 42 9.14 -1.51 -3.05
C ASP A 42 9.99 -2.35 -2.08
N LEU A 43 10.05 -1.98 -0.80
CA LEU A 43 10.71 -2.80 0.22
C LEU A 43 10.12 -4.20 0.33
N LEU A 44 8.86 -4.36 -0.03
CA LEU A 44 8.18 -5.66 0.04
C LEU A 44 8.75 -6.68 -0.95
N ARG A 45 9.52 -6.24 -1.94
CA ARG A 45 10.22 -7.16 -2.86
C ARG A 45 11.22 -8.04 -2.11
N SER A 46 11.94 -7.43 -1.17
CA SER A 46 12.97 -8.13 -0.39
C SER A 46 12.48 -8.58 0.97
N PHE A 47 11.49 -7.89 1.53
CA PHE A 47 10.96 -8.13 2.88
C PHE A 47 9.43 -8.22 2.86
N PRO A 48 8.88 -9.26 2.22
CA PRO A 48 7.43 -9.32 2.04
C PRO A 48 6.63 -9.46 3.33
N TYR A 49 7.26 -9.90 4.41
CA TYR A 49 6.56 -10.14 5.68
C TYR A 49 6.80 -9.05 6.73
N ILE A 50 7.33 -7.89 6.35
CA ILE A 50 7.59 -6.81 7.34
C ILE A 50 6.31 -6.17 7.88
N GLY A 51 5.21 -6.20 7.12
CA GLY A 51 3.92 -5.72 7.62
C GLY A 51 3.32 -6.69 8.61
N ASN A 52 2.46 -6.19 9.49
CA ASN A 52 1.81 -7.01 10.50
C ASN A 52 0.56 -7.68 9.95
N PRO A 53 0.26 -8.93 10.37
CA PRO A 53 -1.00 -9.55 10.00
C PRO A 53 -2.19 -8.72 10.49
N VAL A 54 -3.27 -8.72 9.70
CA VAL A 54 -4.49 -7.98 10.04
C VAL A 54 -5.48 -8.97 10.66
N ASP A 55 -5.94 -8.65 11.88
CA ASP A 55 -6.92 -9.48 12.57
C ASP A 55 -8.22 -9.57 11.77
N GLY A 56 -8.76 -10.77 11.68
CA GLY A 56 -10.02 -11.02 10.99
C GLY A 56 -9.90 -11.03 9.46
N ARG A 57 -8.70 -10.90 8.92
CA ARG A 57 -8.47 -10.91 7.46
C ARG A 57 -7.35 -11.86 7.13
N LEU A 58 -7.71 -13.12 6.92
CA LEU A 58 -6.73 -14.17 6.67
C LEU A 58 -5.83 -13.84 5.49
N GLY A 59 -4.52 -13.89 5.71
CA GLY A 59 -3.52 -13.66 4.67
C GLY A 59 -3.26 -12.20 4.34
N VAL A 60 -3.96 -11.26 4.95
CA VAL A 60 -3.77 -9.83 4.71
C VAL A 60 -2.79 -9.27 5.73
N ARG A 61 -1.85 -8.44 5.25
CA ARG A 61 -0.88 -7.73 6.07
C ARG A 61 -1.02 -6.23 5.89
N LEU A 62 -0.59 -5.49 6.90
CA LEU A 62 -0.63 -4.03 6.92
C LEU A 62 0.77 -3.48 7.06
N LEU A 63 1.17 -2.64 6.11
CA LEU A 63 2.39 -1.83 6.18
C LEU A 63 1.95 -0.38 6.39
N VAL A 64 2.45 0.24 7.46
CA VAL A 64 2.06 1.61 7.80
C VAL A 64 3.06 2.60 7.20
N HIS A 65 2.57 3.53 6.40
CA HIS A 65 3.31 4.69 5.90
C HIS A 65 2.49 5.93 6.28
N THR A 66 2.63 6.35 7.53
CA THR A 66 1.77 7.41 8.09
C THR A 66 1.66 8.61 7.16
N PRO A 67 0.48 9.09 6.83
CA PRO A 67 -0.83 8.65 7.31
C PRO A 67 -1.50 7.54 6.48
N ILE A 68 -0.77 6.89 5.58
CA ILE A 68 -1.30 5.90 4.65
C ILE A 68 -1.12 4.49 5.20
N LEU A 69 -2.16 3.69 5.10
CA LEU A 69 -2.16 2.28 5.43
C LEU A 69 -2.12 1.48 4.13
N ILE A 70 -1.15 0.57 4.03
CA ILE A 70 -0.94 -0.23 2.82
C ILE A 70 -1.32 -1.67 3.14
N TYR A 71 -2.46 -2.12 2.61
CA TYR A 71 -2.93 -3.49 2.80
C TYR A 71 -2.46 -4.35 1.65
N TYR A 72 -1.83 -5.48 1.98
CA TYR A 72 -1.27 -6.35 0.95
C TYR A 72 -1.34 -7.82 1.40
N ARG A 73 -1.08 -8.72 0.48
CA ARG A 73 -0.90 -10.15 0.80
C ARG A 73 0.30 -10.69 0.03
N VAL A 74 0.86 -11.77 0.57
CA VAL A 74 2.02 -12.43 -0.02
C VAL A 74 1.56 -13.74 -0.66
N ILE A 75 1.91 -13.94 -1.92
CA ILE A 75 1.62 -15.16 -2.68
C ILE A 75 2.97 -15.80 -2.99
N GLU A 76 3.30 -16.90 -2.29
CA GLU A 76 4.63 -17.47 -2.37
C GLU A 76 4.90 -18.27 -3.65
N ALA A 77 3.88 -18.68 -4.34
CA ALA A 77 4.01 -19.32 -5.64
C ALA A 77 3.05 -18.65 -6.61
N PRO A 78 3.54 -17.70 -7.43
CA PRO A 78 4.90 -17.49 -7.94
C PRO A 78 5.72 -16.33 -7.32
N ASN A 79 5.69 -16.10 -6.03
CA ASN A 79 6.44 -15.03 -5.35
C ASN A 79 5.98 -13.63 -5.76
N VAL A 80 4.74 -13.33 -5.42
CA VAL A 80 4.12 -12.03 -5.72
C VAL A 80 3.64 -11.40 -4.41
N VAL A 81 3.90 -10.11 -4.25
CA VAL A 81 3.24 -9.29 -3.26
C VAL A 81 2.13 -8.54 -3.97
N GLU A 82 0.91 -8.76 -3.55
CA GLU A 82 -0.26 -8.12 -4.15
C GLU A 82 -0.75 -7.02 -3.23
N VAL A 83 -0.64 -5.76 -3.67
CA VAL A 83 -1.13 -4.61 -2.91
C VAL A 83 -2.63 -4.50 -3.17
N LEU A 84 -3.41 -4.60 -2.09
CA LEU A 84 -4.88 -4.67 -2.16
C LEU A 84 -5.53 -3.30 -2.07
N HIS A 85 -5.03 -2.45 -1.17
CA HIS A 85 -5.57 -1.12 -0.94
C HIS A 85 -4.54 -0.18 -0.36
N PHE A 86 -4.66 1.11 -0.71
CA PHE A 86 -4.05 2.21 0.02
C PHE A 86 -5.17 2.94 0.74
N TRP A 87 -5.03 3.18 2.03
CA TRP A 87 -6.08 3.76 2.85
C TRP A 87 -5.54 4.89 3.70
N HIS A 88 -6.26 6.00 3.76
CA HIS A 88 -5.85 7.10 4.63
C HIS A 88 -6.26 6.76 6.06
N GLY A 89 -5.29 6.79 6.99
CA GLY A 89 -5.50 6.34 8.35
C GLY A 89 -6.50 7.16 9.17
N SER A 90 -6.87 8.36 8.71
CA SER A 90 -7.88 9.17 9.38
C SER A 90 -9.31 8.81 8.98
N ARG A 91 -9.49 7.91 8.01
CA ARG A 91 -10.80 7.44 7.59
C ARG A 91 -11.23 6.24 8.44
N HIS A 92 -12.51 5.83 8.28
CA HIS A 92 -13.00 4.61 8.92
C HIS A 92 -12.23 3.40 8.43
N THR A 93 -12.19 2.34 9.26
CA THR A 93 -11.61 1.07 8.87
C THR A 93 -12.24 0.58 7.56
N PRO A 94 -11.42 0.19 6.56
CA PRO A 94 -11.98 -0.26 5.29
C PRO A 94 -12.81 -1.54 5.45
N GLY A 95 -13.90 -1.63 4.69
CA GLY A 95 -14.83 -2.74 4.74
C GLY A 95 -14.56 -3.84 3.73
N PHE A 96 -13.38 -3.89 3.17
CA PHE A 96 -13.02 -4.91 2.17
C PHE A 96 -12.64 -6.26 2.74
#